data_e60118b4e9770cc415a57852242458a5
#
_entry.id   e60118b4e9770cc415a57852242458a5
#
_cell.length_a   1.000
_cell.length_b   1.000
_cell.length_c   1.000
_cell.angle_alpha   90.00
_cell.angle_beta   90.00
_cell.angle_gamma   90.00
#
_symmetry.space_group_name_H-M   'P 1'
#
loop_
_entity.id
_entity.type
_entity.pdbx_description
1 polymer ?
#
loop_
_entity_poly.entity_id
_entity_poly.type
_entity_poly.pdbx_seq_one_letter_code
_entity_poly.pdbx_strand_id
1 'polypeptide(L)'
;MRIAIVSDFYLDYVGGAQSSIHEQQTALENAGHTVLLVSNARLGRGPQVRITDSGMQVRPSYTVPGVILPVVGATHSLIAALGNYFSTQRIDVVHLQTEYGLAHAATTAAHALGIPVTHTVHTFYWQSTGWWQSLVAPILSAGLQNVTQTRFPKKRFVKRQPDNMLRNLTLAMAMRADVVVSPSAHQAADLRAAGVTGPIAVVPNPIARSPRPAAVLTAEQISHPRLLWVARCEPEKRPLVFAEAAIEALRRTADAFEVDFVGDGSELPALRALADGHPNIRVHGVMDHDAVLDLIDASSAVVLTSVGFDNQPMTIAEAVSRFRGVLYCDPKLSEGLQRAGFLSATADAAGLTDAIVELVTSPTHLAELSAGARDDSAMFSAGQYVERILDVYSEAAATFASHPPVAPGRLRIPPHA
;
A
#
# COMPACT_ATOMS: atom_id res chain seq x y z
N MET A 1 -23.10 -1.97 -7.90
CA MET A 1 -22.93 -2.57 -6.56
C MET A 1 -22.75 -1.47 -5.52
N ARG A 2 -23.09 -1.77 -4.26
CA ARG A 2 -22.83 -0.94 -3.09
C ARG A 2 -21.72 -1.59 -2.26
N ILE A 3 -20.58 -0.97 -2.20
CA ILE A 3 -19.33 -1.53 -1.68
C ILE A 3 -18.96 -0.78 -0.40
N ALA A 4 -18.72 -1.49 0.70
CA ALA A 4 -18.16 -0.91 1.90
C ALA A 4 -16.65 -1.14 1.93
N ILE A 5 -15.84 -0.10 1.72
CA ILE A 5 -14.39 -0.16 1.92
C ILE A 5 -14.09 0.15 3.38
N VAL A 6 -13.44 -0.77 4.08
CA VAL A 6 -13.17 -0.69 5.52
C VAL A 6 -11.68 -0.55 5.79
N SER A 7 -11.30 0.48 6.55
CA SER A 7 -9.90 0.72 6.94
C SER A 7 -9.79 1.11 8.41
N ASP A 8 -8.89 0.46 9.14
CA ASP A 8 -8.53 0.88 10.50
C ASP A 8 -7.69 2.18 10.50
N PHE A 9 -7.09 2.58 9.39
CA PHE A 9 -6.28 3.79 9.33
C PHE A 9 -7.12 5.06 9.27
N TYR A 10 -6.51 6.19 9.65
CA TYR A 10 -7.01 7.51 9.30
C TYR A 10 -6.77 7.73 7.81
N LEU A 11 -7.84 8.05 7.06
CA LEU A 11 -7.74 8.26 5.62
C LEU A 11 -7.30 9.69 5.23
N ASP A 12 -7.27 10.60 6.19
CA ASP A 12 -6.73 11.96 6.04
C ASP A 12 -5.19 12.04 6.20
N TYR A 13 -4.52 10.91 6.39
CA TYR A 13 -3.07 10.80 6.49
C TYR A 13 -2.46 10.34 5.17
N VAL A 14 -1.32 10.91 4.78
CA VAL A 14 -0.62 10.55 3.53
C VAL A 14 0.22 9.29 3.74
N GLY A 15 -0.10 8.23 3.02
CA GLY A 15 0.64 6.96 3.04
C GLY A 15 0.21 6.07 1.88
N GLY A 16 1.06 5.12 1.48
CA GLY A 16 0.81 4.26 0.33
C GLY A 16 -0.52 3.50 0.38
N ALA A 17 -0.91 2.97 1.56
CA ALA A 17 -2.20 2.28 1.72
C ALA A 17 -3.38 3.25 1.58
N GLN A 18 -3.31 4.46 2.19
CA GLN A 18 -4.35 5.47 2.08
C GLN A 18 -4.50 5.97 0.64
N SER A 19 -3.39 6.26 -0.03
CA SER A 19 -3.41 6.63 -1.47
C SER A 19 -4.07 5.54 -2.29
N SER A 20 -3.67 4.27 -2.10
CA SER A 20 -4.29 3.13 -2.78
C SER A 20 -5.80 3.04 -2.53
N ILE A 21 -6.28 3.23 -1.29
CA ILE A 21 -7.71 3.20 -0.95
C ILE A 21 -8.47 4.30 -1.72
N HIS A 22 -7.94 5.50 -1.80
CA HIS A 22 -8.56 6.60 -2.54
C HIS A 22 -8.56 6.36 -4.06
N GLU A 23 -7.51 5.78 -4.61
CA GLU A 23 -7.45 5.39 -6.02
C GLU A 23 -8.47 4.29 -6.34
N GLN A 24 -8.59 3.27 -5.48
CA GLN A 24 -9.59 2.20 -5.58
C GLN A 24 -11.02 2.76 -5.51
N GLN A 25 -11.31 3.64 -4.55
CA GLN A 25 -12.60 4.33 -4.43
C GLN A 25 -12.93 5.07 -5.71
N THR A 26 -12.00 5.91 -6.19
CA THR A 26 -12.19 6.72 -7.40
C THR A 26 -12.45 5.84 -8.63
N ALA A 27 -11.70 4.74 -8.78
CA ALA A 27 -11.89 3.82 -9.89
C ALA A 27 -13.29 3.19 -9.89
N LEU A 28 -13.75 2.72 -8.73
CA LEU A 28 -15.06 2.09 -8.58
C LEU A 28 -16.21 3.08 -8.76
N GLU A 29 -16.10 4.29 -8.21
CA GLU A 29 -17.11 5.35 -8.36
C GLU A 29 -17.22 5.80 -9.83
N ASN A 30 -16.11 5.99 -10.52
CA ASN A 30 -16.08 6.33 -11.95
C ASN A 30 -16.71 5.22 -12.82
N ALA A 31 -16.68 3.96 -12.37
CA ALA A 31 -17.37 2.85 -13.01
C ALA A 31 -18.87 2.73 -12.64
N GLY A 32 -19.41 3.69 -11.89
CA GLY A 32 -20.83 3.74 -11.52
C GLY A 32 -21.23 2.91 -10.30
N HIS A 33 -20.25 2.47 -9.48
CA HIS A 33 -20.53 1.81 -8.22
C HIS A 33 -20.67 2.82 -7.08
N THR A 34 -21.45 2.47 -6.06
CA THR A 34 -21.53 3.27 -4.82
C THR A 34 -20.48 2.75 -3.85
N VAL A 35 -19.55 3.59 -3.46
CA VAL A 35 -18.51 3.24 -2.48
C VAL A 35 -18.75 4.00 -1.17
N LEU A 36 -18.83 3.28 -0.06
CA LEU A 36 -19.01 3.84 1.28
C LEU A 36 -17.77 3.52 2.12
N LEU A 37 -17.08 4.56 2.57
CA LEU A 37 -15.88 4.41 3.39
C LEU A 37 -16.27 4.20 4.86
N VAL A 38 -15.74 3.14 5.46
CA VAL A 38 -15.84 2.88 6.90
C VAL A 38 -14.43 2.97 7.49
N SER A 39 -14.15 4.04 8.22
CA SER A 39 -12.80 4.28 8.71
C SER A 39 -12.75 4.89 10.09
N ASN A 40 -11.59 4.81 10.73
CA ASN A 40 -11.35 5.60 11.92
C ASN A 40 -11.24 7.09 11.59
N ALA A 41 -11.74 7.93 12.49
CA ALA A 41 -11.65 9.38 12.37
C ALA A 41 -11.34 10.04 13.71
N ARG A 42 -10.70 11.20 13.66
CA ARG A 42 -10.39 12.03 14.84
C ARG A 42 -11.65 12.75 15.33
N LEU A 43 -12.63 11.99 15.80
CA LEU A 43 -13.86 12.53 16.36
C LEU A 43 -13.59 13.08 17.77
N GLY A 44 -14.07 14.27 18.05
CA GLY A 44 -14.06 14.86 19.39
C GLY A 44 -14.91 14.06 20.41
N ARG A 45 -15.22 14.66 21.57
CA ARG A 45 -16.16 14.05 22.55
C ARG A 45 -17.54 13.88 21.90
N GLY A 46 -18.12 12.68 21.99
CA GLY A 46 -19.40 12.37 21.34
C GLY A 46 -19.60 10.88 21.12
N PRO A 47 -20.54 10.47 20.25
CA PRO A 47 -20.81 9.06 19.95
C PRO A 47 -19.58 8.37 19.35
N GLN A 48 -19.49 7.04 19.54
CA GLN A 48 -18.40 6.24 18.98
C GLN A 48 -18.44 6.19 17.45
N VAL A 49 -19.64 6.33 16.87
CA VAL A 49 -19.88 6.22 15.43
C VAL A 49 -20.56 7.48 14.94
N ARG A 50 -20.11 7.98 13.79
CA ARG A 50 -20.75 9.06 13.03
C ARG A 50 -21.02 8.56 11.60
N ILE A 51 -22.28 8.67 11.17
CA ILE A 51 -22.65 8.38 9.78
C ILE A 51 -22.57 9.70 9.00
N THR A 52 -22.01 9.64 7.80
CA THR A 52 -21.90 10.73 6.83
C THR A 52 -22.42 10.27 5.47
N ASP A 53 -22.59 11.19 4.52
CA ASP A 53 -23.03 10.85 3.16
C ASP A 53 -22.03 9.92 2.44
N SER A 54 -20.74 10.04 2.76
CA SER A 54 -19.65 9.23 2.16
C SER A 54 -19.34 7.95 2.91
N GLY A 55 -19.97 7.68 4.08
CA GLY A 55 -19.66 6.45 4.83
C GLY A 55 -19.90 6.55 6.34
N MET A 56 -19.14 5.76 7.08
CA MET A 56 -19.20 5.68 8.54
C MET A 56 -17.82 5.99 9.14
N GLN A 57 -17.77 6.95 10.03
CA GLN A 57 -16.59 7.30 10.82
C GLN A 57 -16.67 6.68 12.21
N VAL A 58 -15.59 6.03 12.64
CA VAL A 58 -15.50 5.38 13.96
C VAL A 58 -14.44 6.10 14.79
N ARG A 59 -14.78 6.43 16.05
CA ARG A 59 -13.84 7.01 16.98
C ARG A 59 -12.97 5.91 17.60
N PRO A 60 -11.64 5.96 17.47
CA PRO A 60 -10.76 4.99 18.11
C PRO A 60 -10.80 5.12 19.64
N SER A 61 -10.57 4.01 20.34
CA SER A 61 -10.42 3.99 21.78
C SER A 61 -9.16 4.72 22.23
N TYR A 62 -8.07 4.56 21.45
CA TYR A 62 -6.81 5.30 21.57
C TYR A 62 -6.04 5.25 20.25
N THR A 63 -5.01 6.09 20.14
CA THR A 63 -4.07 6.05 19.01
C THR A 63 -2.68 5.72 19.54
N VAL A 64 -2.00 4.76 18.94
CA VAL A 64 -0.64 4.37 19.36
C VAL A 64 0.31 5.52 19.05
N PRO A 65 1.01 6.07 20.06
CA PRO A 65 1.97 7.14 19.86
C PRO A 65 3.12 6.70 18.95
N GLY A 66 3.58 7.60 18.07
CA GLY A 66 4.73 7.38 17.20
C GLY A 66 4.44 6.67 15.88
N VAL A 67 3.36 5.86 15.79
CA VAL A 67 2.96 5.17 14.54
C VAL A 67 1.61 5.63 13.99
N ILE A 68 0.93 6.56 14.67
CA ILE A 68 -0.38 7.11 14.29
C ILE A 68 -1.40 6.01 13.93
N LEU A 69 -1.34 4.87 14.63
CA LEU A 69 -2.25 3.75 14.43
C LEU A 69 -3.45 3.90 15.39
N PRO A 70 -4.67 4.17 14.88
CA PRO A 70 -5.86 4.19 15.69
C PRO A 70 -6.27 2.75 16.08
N VAL A 71 -6.64 2.56 17.34
CA VAL A 71 -7.06 1.26 17.87
C VAL A 71 -8.52 1.29 18.27
N VAL A 72 -9.28 0.40 17.66
CA VAL A 72 -10.71 0.16 17.94
C VAL A 72 -10.87 -1.30 18.35
N GLY A 73 -11.61 -1.56 19.43
CA GLY A 73 -11.96 -2.93 19.80
C GLY A 73 -13.12 -3.47 18.95
N ALA A 74 -13.06 -4.74 18.55
CA ALA A 74 -14.16 -5.44 17.89
C ALA A 74 -15.27 -5.80 18.90
N THR A 75 -15.88 -4.78 19.51
CA THR A 75 -16.91 -4.92 20.55
C THR A 75 -18.26 -5.28 19.95
N HIS A 76 -19.13 -5.91 20.76
CA HIS A 76 -20.49 -6.23 20.34
C HIS A 76 -21.27 -4.98 19.88
N SER A 77 -21.09 -3.84 20.54
CA SER A 77 -21.75 -2.58 20.18
C SER A 77 -21.30 -2.08 18.81
N LEU A 78 -19.99 -2.16 18.49
CA LEU A 78 -19.46 -1.78 17.18
C LEU A 78 -19.94 -2.75 16.09
N ILE A 79 -19.91 -4.06 16.35
CA ILE A 79 -20.41 -5.08 15.43
C ILE A 79 -21.90 -4.84 15.10
N ALA A 80 -22.73 -4.55 16.11
CA ALA A 80 -24.14 -4.24 15.93
C ALA A 80 -24.34 -2.95 15.12
N ALA A 81 -23.57 -1.89 15.41
CA ALA A 81 -23.62 -0.64 14.67
C ALA A 81 -23.24 -0.82 13.19
N LEU A 82 -22.17 -1.58 12.91
CA LEU A 82 -21.76 -1.93 11.54
C LEU A 82 -22.82 -2.78 10.84
N GLY A 83 -23.40 -3.77 11.52
CA GLY A 83 -24.47 -4.60 10.96
C GLY A 83 -25.71 -3.78 10.58
N ASN A 84 -26.15 -2.87 11.45
CA ASN A 84 -27.25 -1.94 11.14
C ASN A 84 -26.91 -1.03 9.96
N TYR A 85 -25.67 -0.52 9.91
CA TYR A 85 -25.22 0.32 8.81
C TYR A 85 -25.20 -0.43 7.49
N PHE A 86 -24.58 -1.63 7.43
CA PHE A 86 -24.50 -2.44 6.23
C PHE A 86 -25.89 -2.84 5.70
N SER A 87 -26.81 -3.22 6.61
CA SER A 87 -28.20 -3.54 6.25
C SER A 87 -28.93 -2.31 5.70
N THR A 88 -28.86 -1.16 6.40
CA THR A 88 -29.54 0.09 5.98
C THR A 88 -29.01 0.58 4.65
N GLN A 89 -27.69 0.50 4.44
CA GLN A 89 -27.04 0.90 3.20
C GLN A 89 -27.13 -0.16 2.09
N ARG A 90 -27.70 -1.34 2.37
CA ARG A 90 -27.81 -2.46 1.41
C ARG A 90 -26.45 -2.78 0.77
N ILE A 91 -25.44 -3.02 1.61
CA ILE A 91 -24.09 -3.34 1.15
C ILE A 91 -24.08 -4.72 0.49
N ASP A 92 -23.52 -4.80 -0.72
CA ASP A 92 -23.38 -6.05 -1.50
C ASP A 92 -22.09 -6.80 -1.14
N VAL A 93 -21.01 -6.08 -0.79
CA VAL A 93 -19.69 -6.64 -0.44
C VAL A 93 -18.96 -5.73 0.53
N VAL A 94 -18.23 -6.33 1.47
CA VAL A 94 -17.30 -5.62 2.36
C VAL A 94 -15.88 -5.88 1.92
N HIS A 95 -15.15 -4.80 1.59
CA HIS A 95 -13.76 -4.85 1.17
C HIS A 95 -12.85 -4.27 2.25
N LEU A 96 -12.12 -5.14 2.93
CA LEU A 96 -11.18 -4.76 4.00
C LEU A 96 -9.85 -4.31 3.40
N GLN A 97 -9.29 -3.25 3.97
CA GLN A 97 -7.98 -2.68 3.58
C GLN A 97 -6.94 -2.80 4.71
N THR A 98 -7.35 -3.34 5.84
CA THR A 98 -6.53 -3.49 7.05
C THR A 98 -6.94 -4.74 7.82
N GLU A 99 -6.20 -5.06 8.89
CA GLU A 99 -6.35 -6.30 9.65
C GLU A 99 -6.58 -6.11 11.16
N TYR A 100 -6.90 -4.87 11.61
CA TYR A 100 -7.07 -4.58 13.03
C TYR A 100 -8.52 -4.70 13.49
N GLY A 101 -8.87 -4.07 14.58
CA GLY A 101 -10.14 -4.31 15.27
C GLY A 101 -11.38 -3.87 14.51
N LEU A 102 -11.33 -2.77 13.74
CA LEU A 102 -12.45 -2.33 12.89
C LEU A 102 -12.71 -3.34 11.77
N ALA A 103 -11.65 -3.81 11.10
CA ALA A 103 -11.75 -4.82 10.05
C ALA A 103 -12.33 -6.14 10.60
N HIS A 104 -11.90 -6.59 11.80
CA HIS A 104 -12.46 -7.78 12.44
C HIS A 104 -13.93 -7.62 12.83
N ALA A 105 -14.32 -6.44 13.32
CA ALA A 105 -15.72 -6.13 13.62
C ALA A 105 -16.58 -6.11 12.37
N ALA A 106 -16.09 -5.50 11.29
CA ALA A 106 -16.76 -5.43 9.99
C ALA A 106 -16.96 -6.83 9.38
N THR A 107 -15.93 -7.69 9.41
CA THR A 107 -16.04 -9.10 8.97
C THR A 107 -17.14 -9.83 9.74
N THR A 108 -17.16 -9.69 11.06
CA THR A 108 -18.17 -10.37 11.90
C THR A 108 -19.58 -9.86 11.58
N ALA A 109 -19.75 -8.55 11.39
CA ALA A 109 -21.04 -7.96 11.04
C ALA A 109 -21.51 -8.37 9.63
N ALA A 110 -20.60 -8.36 8.65
CA ALA A 110 -20.88 -8.75 7.26
C ALA A 110 -21.32 -10.22 7.17
N HIS A 111 -20.53 -11.13 7.73
CA HIS A 111 -20.84 -12.55 7.71
C HIS A 111 -22.17 -12.89 8.42
N ALA A 112 -22.51 -12.17 9.51
CA ALA A 112 -23.80 -12.34 10.19
C ALA A 112 -25.01 -11.93 9.33
N LEU A 113 -24.80 -11.06 8.34
CA LEU A 113 -25.81 -10.60 7.38
C LEU A 113 -25.78 -11.36 6.03
N GLY A 114 -24.86 -12.30 5.86
CA GLY A 114 -24.69 -13.00 4.58
C GLY A 114 -23.98 -12.18 3.51
N ILE A 115 -23.21 -11.16 3.91
CA ILE A 115 -22.46 -10.30 3.00
C ILE A 115 -21.02 -10.85 2.84
N PRO A 116 -20.55 -11.11 1.61
CA PRO A 116 -19.20 -11.60 1.36
C PRO A 116 -18.15 -10.55 1.74
N VAL A 117 -16.96 -11.04 2.12
CA VAL A 117 -15.85 -10.21 2.58
C VAL A 117 -14.60 -10.49 1.76
N THR A 118 -14.01 -9.45 1.20
CA THR A 118 -12.68 -9.49 0.59
C THR A 118 -11.66 -8.73 1.44
N HIS A 119 -10.38 -9.11 1.38
CA HIS A 119 -9.32 -8.44 2.13
C HIS A 119 -8.12 -8.16 1.25
N THR A 120 -7.84 -6.88 0.95
CA THR A 120 -6.58 -6.46 0.34
C THR A 120 -5.49 -6.40 1.40
N VAL A 121 -4.45 -7.21 1.23
CA VAL A 121 -3.25 -7.20 2.07
C VAL A 121 -2.27 -6.19 1.53
N HIS A 122 -2.21 -5.00 2.13
CA HIS A 122 -1.28 -3.95 1.70
C HIS A 122 0.16 -4.24 2.08
N THR A 123 0.41 -4.92 3.21
CA THR A 123 1.75 -5.36 3.60
C THR A 123 1.72 -6.65 4.40
N PHE A 124 2.66 -7.55 4.09
CA PHE A 124 2.96 -8.74 4.87
C PHE A 124 4.39 -8.69 5.43
N TYR A 125 5.21 -7.74 4.95
CA TYR A 125 6.64 -7.66 5.21
C TYR A 125 6.99 -6.72 6.36
N TRP A 126 6.24 -6.81 7.47
CA TRP A 126 6.47 -6.00 8.65
C TRP A 126 7.91 -6.11 9.15
N GLN A 127 8.53 -4.96 9.39
CA GLN A 127 9.87 -4.82 9.95
C GLN A 127 9.84 -3.86 11.12
N SER A 128 10.25 -4.34 12.28
CA SER A 128 10.37 -3.54 13.49
C SER A 128 11.80 -3.01 13.65
N THR A 129 11.96 -1.76 14.04
CA THR A 129 13.29 -1.12 14.17
C THR A 129 13.83 -1.14 15.59
N GLY A 130 12.96 -1.09 16.61
CA GLY A 130 13.35 -1.02 18.02
C GLY A 130 13.68 -2.40 18.63
N TRP A 131 14.83 -2.55 19.31
CA TRP A 131 15.20 -3.77 20.03
C TRP A 131 14.22 -4.09 21.18
N TRP A 132 13.72 -3.06 21.88
CA TRP A 132 12.78 -3.16 23.00
C TRP A 132 11.42 -3.75 22.59
N GLN A 133 11.04 -3.62 21.32
CA GLN A 133 9.78 -4.16 20.80
C GLN A 133 9.70 -5.69 20.95
N SER A 134 10.85 -6.38 20.93
CA SER A 134 10.89 -7.82 21.16
C SER A 134 10.52 -8.21 22.60
N LEU A 135 10.81 -7.36 23.57
CA LEU A 135 10.47 -7.58 24.98
C LEU A 135 8.97 -7.46 25.24
N VAL A 136 8.30 -6.55 24.57
CA VAL A 136 6.87 -6.27 24.75
C VAL A 136 5.97 -7.03 23.77
N ALA A 137 6.52 -7.68 22.77
CA ALA A 137 5.76 -8.37 21.73
C ALA A 137 4.72 -9.39 22.25
N PRO A 138 4.98 -10.19 23.30
CA PRO A 138 3.95 -11.10 23.84
C PRO A 138 2.76 -10.36 24.44
N ILE A 139 2.99 -9.24 25.15
CA ILE A 139 1.95 -8.42 25.76
C ILE A 139 1.15 -7.73 24.67
N LEU A 140 1.82 -7.16 23.66
CA LEU A 140 1.17 -6.53 22.52
C LEU A 140 0.34 -7.55 21.72
N SER A 141 0.85 -8.77 21.56
CA SER A 141 0.11 -9.84 20.88
C SER A 141 -1.17 -10.21 21.64
N ALA A 142 -1.11 -10.34 22.95
CA ALA A 142 -2.28 -10.60 23.78
C ALA A 142 -3.29 -9.43 23.70
N GLY A 143 -2.78 -8.19 23.76
CA GLY A 143 -3.59 -6.98 23.59
C GLY A 143 -4.29 -6.92 22.23
N LEU A 144 -3.58 -7.17 21.14
CA LEU A 144 -4.14 -7.19 19.80
C LEU A 144 -5.17 -8.32 19.63
N GLN A 145 -4.93 -9.52 20.16
CA GLN A 145 -5.92 -10.60 20.14
C GLN A 145 -7.20 -10.24 20.92
N ASN A 146 -7.05 -9.51 22.03
CA ASN A 146 -8.21 -9.00 22.78
C ASN A 146 -8.96 -7.90 21.98
N VAL A 147 -8.24 -7.00 21.32
CA VAL A 147 -8.82 -5.92 20.51
C VAL A 147 -9.56 -6.49 19.28
N THR A 148 -8.97 -7.46 18.60
CA THR A 148 -9.55 -8.09 17.41
C THR A 148 -10.57 -9.18 17.74
N GLN A 149 -10.64 -9.63 18.99
CA GLN A 149 -11.44 -10.80 19.42
C GLN A 149 -11.11 -12.06 18.59
N THR A 150 -9.85 -12.18 18.13
CA THR A 150 -9.40 -13.27 17.27
C THR A 150 -8.07 -13.84 17.76
N ARG A 151 -7.94 -15.17 17.72
CA ARG A 151 -6.67 -15.84 18.01
C ARG A 151 -5.77 -15.80 16.78
N PHE A 152 -4.52 -15.39 16.96
CA PHE A 152 -3.55 -15.36 15.87
C PHE A 152 -2.88 -16.72 15.69
N PRO A 153 -2.56 -17.13 14.46
CA PRO A 153 -1.63 -18.21 14.20
C PRO A 153 -0.29 -17.97 14.93
N LYS A 154 0.43 -19.03 15.23
CA LYS A 154 1.74 -18.94 15.91
C LYS A 154 2.87 -19.36 14.96
N LYS A 155 2.87 -18.79 13.75
CA LYS A 155 3.87 -19.09 12.73
C LYS A 155 5.11 -18.22 12.91
N ARG A 156 6.27 -18.76 12.56
CA ARG A 156 7.55 -18.07 12.60
C ARG A 156 8.06 -17.87 11.18
N PHE A 157 8.07 -16.63 10.72
CA PHE A 157 8.53 -16.24 9.38
C PHE A 157 9.95 -15.68 9.39
N VAL A 158 10.30 -14.95 10.47
CA VAL A 158 11.56 -14.23 10.61
C VAL A 158 12.11 -14.41 12.03
N LYS A 159 13.34 -13.97 12.28
CA LYS A 159 13.97 -14.07 13.60
C LYS A 159 13.31 -13.18 14.65
N ARG A 160 12.82 -12.00 14.27
CA ARG A 160 12.27 -11.00 15.20
C ARG A 160 10.82 -11.31 15.58
N GLN A 161 10.57 -11.31 16.88
CA GLN A 161 9.23 -11.60 17.44
C GLN A 161 8.14 -10.59 17.04
N PRO A 162 8.38 -9.26 17.10
CA PRO A 162 7.37 -8.27 16.72
C PRO A 162 6.91 -8.42 15.28
N ASP A 163 7.83 -8.71 14.38
CA ASP A 163 7.52 -8.90 12.95
C ASP A 163 6.66 -10.15 12.74
N ASN A 164 6.97 -11.25 13.47
CA ASN A 164 6.13 -12.45 13.43
C ASN A 164 4.73 -12.19 13.98
N MET A 165 4.61 -11.37 15.04
CA MET A 165 3.31 -11.01 15.61
C MET A 165 2.43 -10.29 14.58
N LEU A 166 2.96 -9.26 13.90
CA LEU A 166 2.22 -8.50 12.89
C LEU A 166 1.89 -9.35 11.66
N ARG A 167 2.82 -10.18 11.19
CA ARG A 167 2.54 -11.15 10.10
C ARG A 167 1.46 -12.16 10.46
N ASN A 168 1.43 -12.63 11.72
CA ASN A 168 0.36 -13.51 12.19
C ASN A 168 -0.98 -12.79 12.34
N LEU A 169 -1.01 -11.48 12.65
CA LEU A 169 -2.22 -10.66 12.63
C LEU A 169 -2.78 -10.57 11.20
N THR A 170 -1.95 -10.19 10.23
CA THR A 170 -2.33 -10.16 8.81
C THR A 170 -2.84 -11.52 8.34
N LEU A 171 -2.14 -12.60 8.69
CA LEU A 171 -2.55 -13.96 8.35
C LEU A 171 -3.91 -14.33 8.97
N ALA A 172 -4.16 -13.94 10.24
CA ALA A 172 -5.43 -14.20 10.90
C ALA A 172 -6.61 -13.54 10.18
N MET A 173 -6.43 -12.32 9.65
CA MET A 173 -7.45 -11.65 8.85
C MET A 173 -7.59 -12.27 7.47
N ALA A 174 -6.48 -12.56 6.80
CA ALA A 174 -6.47 -13.22 5.49
C ALA A 174 -7.21 -14.58 5.50
N MET A 175 -7.11 -15.33 6.60
CA MET A 175 -7.84 -16.60 6.77
C MET A 175 -9.32 -16.45 7.10
N ARG A 176 -9.81 -15.24 7.36
CA ARG A 176 -11.23 -14.95 7.65
C ARG A 176 -11.96 -14.34 6.45
N ALA A 177 -11.23 -13.78 5.51
CA ALA A 177 -11.80 -13.26 4.27
C ALA A 177 -12.23 -14.41 3.35
N ASP A 178 -13.30 -14.21 2.58
CA ASP A 178 -13.75 -15.17 1.58
C ASP A 178 -12.84 -15.23 0.37
N VAL A 179 -12.26 -14.07 -0.02
CA VAL A 179 -11.16 -13.96 -0.99
C VAL A 179 -10.14 -12.95 -0.48
N VAL A 180 -8.87 -13.31 -0.59
CA VAL A 180 -7.75 -12.41 -0.33
C VAL A 180 -7.32 -11.74 -1.62
N VAL A 181 -7.08 -10.43 -1.58
CA VAL A 181 -6.49 -9.65 -2.66
C VAL A 181 -5.05 -9.34 -2.30
N SER A 182 -4.13 -9.69 -3.17
CA SER A 182 -2.73 -9.29 -3.08
C SER A 182 -2.40 -8.34 -4.21
N PRO A 183 -1.86 -7.14 -3.94
CA PRO A 183 -1.41 -6.22 -4.98
C PRO A 183 -0.25 -6.77 -5.83
N SER A 184 0.46 -7.79 -5.35
CA SER A 184 1.60 -8.38 -6.07
C SER A 184 1.61 -9.91 -6.05
N ALA A 185 2.20 -10.49 -7.08
CA ALA A 185 2.34 -11.94 -7.24
C ALA A 185 3.26 -12.55 -6.17
N HIS A 186 4.35 -11.88 -5.83
CA HIS A 186 5.28 -12.38 -4.81
C HIS A 186 4.64 -12.44 -3.42
N GLN A 187 3.86 -11.42 -3.03
CA GLN A 187 3.13 -11.47 -1.75
C GLN A 187 2.03 -12.54 -1.77
N ALA A 188 1.32 -12.73 -2.89
CA ALA A 188 0.34 -13.82 -3.02
C ALA A 188 1.00 -15.19 -2.81
N ALA A 189 2.20 -15.40 -3.36
CA ALA A 189 2.97 -16.62 -3.16
C ALA A 189 3.39 -16.80 -1.69
N ASP A 190 3.87 -15.72 -1.04
CA ASP A 190 4.27 -15.73 0.37
C ASP A 190 3.08 -15.98 1.31
N LEU A 191 1.89 -15.43 1.02
CA LEU A 191 0.65 -15.69 1.77
C LEU A 191 0.22 -17.15 1.64
N ARG A 192 0.30 -17.75 0.44
CA ARG A 192 0.04 -19.19 0.24
C ARG A 192 1.02 -20.04 1.04
N ALA A 193 2.31 -19.73 0.96
CA ALA A 193 3.36 -20.41 1.75
C ALA A 193 3.13 -20.23 3.25
N ALA A 194 2.61 -19.09 3.67
CA ALA A 194 2.19 -18.83 5.06
C ALA A 194 0.95 -19.64 5.47
N GLY A 195 0.25 -20.28 4.54
CA GLY A 195 -0.86 -21.20 4.80
C GLY A 195 -2.23 -20.57 4.70
N VAL A 196 -2.40 -19.53 3.90
CA VAL A 196 -3.73 -19.10 3.43
C VAL A 196 -4.23 -20.15 2.44
N THR A 197 -5.33 -20.80 2.78
CA THR A 197 -5.93 -21.90 1.99
C THR A 197 -7.08 -21.43 1.09
N GLY A 198 -7.68 -20.28 1.41
CA GLY A 198 -8.71 -19.65 0.59
C GLY A 198 -8.16 -19.07 -0.73
N PRO A 199 -9.04 -18.62 -1.62
CA PRO A 199 -8.66 -17.96 -2.86
C PRO A 199 -7.80 -16.71 -2.61
N ILE A 200 -6.75 -16.54 -3.41
CA ILE A 200 -5.91 -15.34 -3.43
C ILE A 200 -5.85 -14.83 -4.86
N ALA A 201 -6.44 -13.66 -5.10
CA ALA A 201 -6.37 -12.96 -6.38
C ALA A 201 -5.22 -11.94 -6.38
N VAL A 202 -4.50 -11.82 -7.50
CA VAL A 202 -3.50 -10.78 -7.70
C VAL A 202 -4.15 -9.63 -8.45
N VAL A 203 -4.36 -8.51 -7.74
CA VAL A 203 -4.98 -7.29 -8.29
C VAL A 203 -4.11 -6.10 -7.91
N PRO A 204 -3.27 -5.60 -8.82
CA PRO A 204 -2.46 -4.40 -8.57
C PRO A 204 -3.32 -3.19 -8.21
N ASN A 205 -2.80 -2.34 -7.32
CA ASN A 205 -3.45 -1.09 -6.96
C ASN A 205 -3.54 -0.17 -8.19
N PRO A 206 -4.69 0.48 -8.43
CA PRO A 206 -4.88 1.34 -9.60
C PRO A 206 -4.24 2.71 -9.41
N ILE A 207 -4.07 3.41 -10.53
CA ILE A 207 -3.94 4.86 -10.62
C ILE A 207 -5.18 5.36 -11.37
N ALA A 208 -6.15 5.89 -10.64
CA ALA A 208 -7.41 6.37 -11.18
C ALA A 208 -7.44 7.89 -11.35
N ARG A 209 -6.60 8.60 -10.60
CA ARG A 209 -6.45 10.04 -10.65
C ARG A 209 -5.24 10.39 -11.51
N SER A 210 -5.48 11.04 -12.62
CA SER A 210 -4.43 11.62 -13.44
C SER A 210 -4.88 12.99 -13.94
N PRO A 211 -4.24 14.06 -13.46
CA PRO A 211 -4.64 15.43 -13.84
C PRO A 211 -4.28 15.75 -15.30
N ARG A 212 -3.36 15.00 -15.90
CA ARG A 212 -2.83 15.29 -17.23
C ARG A 212 -2.53 14.01 -18.04
N PRO A 213 -2.58 14.08 -19.38
CA PRO A 213 -2.12 13.00 -20.24
C PRO A 213 -0.64 12.67 -19.98
N ALA A 214 -0.32 11.38 -19.93
CA ALA A 214 1.06 10.93 -19.86
C ALA A 214 1.74 11.02 -21.23
N ALA A 215 3.05 11.26 -21.24
CA ALA A 215 3.85 11.31 -22.44
C ALA A 215 5.18 10.57 -22.24
N VAL A 216 5.68 9.92 -23.29
CA VAL A 216 7.03 9.35 -23.30
C VAL A 216 8.08 10.46 -23.23
N LEU A 217 9.31 10.09 -22.90
CA LEU A 217 10.41 11.04 -22.75
C LEU A 217 10.64 11.83 -24.05
N THR A 218 10.87 13.13 -23.89
CA THR A 218 11.34 14.01 -24.96
C THR A 218 12.85 13.83 -25.18
N ALA A 219 13.34 14.30 -26.35
CA ALA A 219 14.78 14.29 -26.63
C ALA A 219 15.59 15.10 -25.59
N GLU A 220 15.02 16.18 -25.06
CA GLU A 220 15.64 16.98 -24.01
C GLU A 220 15.80 16.20 -22.71
N GLN A 221 14.75 15.52 -22.25
CA GLN A 221 14.79 14.68 -21.05
C GLN A 221 15.75 13.50 -21.16
N ILE A 222 15.99 13.03 -22.38
CA ILE A 222 16.97 11.96 -22.65
C ILE A 222 18.39 12.52 -22.65
N SER A 223 18.61 13.71 -23.23
CA SER A 223 19.95 14.33 -23.30
C SER A 223 20.40 14.99 -22.00
N HIS A 224 19.45 15.34 -21.12
CA HIS A 224 19.70 15.90 -19.80
C HIS A 224 18.94 15.07 -18.75
N PRO A 225 19.46 13.88 -18.42
CA PRO A 225 18.74 12.96 -17.55
C PRO A 225 18.52 13.53 -16.15
N ARG A 226 17.34 13.26 -15.61
CA ARG A 226 16.98 13.58 -14.23
C ARG A 226 16.41 12.34 -13.55
N LEU A 227 16.99 11.95 -12.44
CA LEU A 227 16.54 10.82 -11.63
C LEU A 227 15.75 11.32 -10.44
N LEU A 228 14.61 10.71 -10.16
CA LEU A 228 13.73 11.09 -9.06
C LEU A 228 13.59 9.94 -8.07
N TRP A 229 13.85 10.21 -6.79
CA TRP A 229 13.54 9.31 -5.68
C TRP A 229 12.40 9.89 -4.84
N VAL A 230 11.30 9.13 -4.66
CA VAL A 230 10.12 9.54 -3.90
C VAL A 230 9.75 8.46 -2.91
N ALA A 231 9.98 8.70 -1.62
CA ALA A 231 9.55 7.81 -0.54
C ALA A 231 9.68 8.51 0.83
N ARG A 232 9.24 7.84 1.90
CA ARG A 232 9.63 8.24 3.26
C ARG A 232 11.15 8.10 3.41
N CYS A 233 11.82 9.10 3.97
CA CYS A 233 13.26 9.06 4.24
C CYS A 233 13.56 8.20 5.48
N GLU A 234 13.23 6.90 5.40
CA GLU A 234 13.40 5.90 6.45
C GLU A 234 14.38 4.81 6.01
N PRO A 235 15.07 4.12 6.95
CA PRO A 235 16.10 3.13 6.63
C PRO A 235 15.65 2.03 5.68
N GLU A 236 14.39 1.58 5.75
CA GLU A 236 13.84 0.56 4.87
C GLU A 236 13.70 1.02 3.41
N LYS A 237 13.65 2.35 3.17
CA LYS A 237 13.60 2.95 1.83
C LYS A 237 14.98 3.30 1.28
N ARG A 238 16.01 3.28 2.13
CA ARG A 238 17.42 3.38 1.78
C ARG A 238 17.80 4.63 0.96
N PRO A 239 17.36 5.85 1.37
CA PRO A 239 17.71 7.09 0.66
C PRO A 239 19.23 7.36 0.63
N LEU A 240 19.94 7.01 1.72
CA LEU A 240 21.37 7.26 1.81
C LEU A 240 22.18 6.41 0.84
N VAL A 241 21.78 5.14 0.62
CA VAL A 241 22.42 4.25 -0.35
C VAL A 241 22.28 4.81 -1.77
N PHE A 242 21.12 5.38 -2.10
CA PHE A 242 20.92 6.04 -3.40
C PHE A 242 21.72 7.33 -3.50
N ALA A 243 21.79 8.14 -2.44
CA ALA A 243 22.58 9.36 -2.44
C ALA A 243 24.07 9.08 -2.65
N GLU A 244 24.63 8.09 -1.94
CA GLU A 244 26.04 7.65 -2.13
C GLU A 244 26.28 7.17 -3.56
N ALA A 245 25.38 6.36 -4.11
CA ALA A 245 25.48 5.88 -5.48
C ALA A 245 25.38 6.99 -6.51
N ALA A 246 24.47 7.95 -6.30
CA ALA A 246 24.28 9.10 -7.19
C ALA A 246 25.50 10.02 -7.21
N ILE A 247 26.09 10.31 -6.05
CA ILE A 247 27.33 11.13 -5.93
C ILE A 247 28.46 10.46 -6.70
N GLU A 248 28.68 9.17 -6.53
CA GLU A 248 29.74 8.46 -7.24
C GLU A 248 29.45 8.37 -8.75
N ALA A 249 28.19 8.21 -9.15
CA ALA A 249 27.80 8.21 -10.56
C ALA A 249 28.00 9.60 -11.21
N LEU A 250 27.65 10.70 -10.52
CA LEU A 250 27.92 12.07 -10.96
C LEU A 250 29.41 12.27 -11.21
N ARG A 251 30.27 11.85 -10.26
CA ARG A 251 31.72 11.92 -10.42
C ARG A 251 32.22 11.15 -11.64
N ARG A 252 31.66 9.96 -11.95
CA ARG A 252 32.04 9.14 -13.11
C ARG A 252 31.56 9.67 -14.43
N THR A 253 30.46 10.43 -14.44
CA THR A 253 29.82 10.97 -15.64
C THR A 253 30.07 12.47 -15.84
N ALA A 254 31.00 13.08 -15.08
CA ALA A 254 31.28 14.51 -15.11
C ALA A 254 30.00 15.36 -14.97
N ASP A 255 29.17 15.04 -13.97
CA ASP A 255 27.93 15.76 -13.62
C ASP A 255 26.87 15.79 -14.74
N ALA A 256 26.78 14.73 -15.55
CA ALA A 256 25.94 14.67 -16.75
C ALA A 256 24.43 14.51 -16.45
N PHE A 257 23.97 14.46 -15.21
CA PHE A 257 22.57 14.30 -14.84
C PHE A 257 22.22 15.04 -13.54
N GLU A 258 20.93 15.13 -13.23
CA GLU A 258 20.39 15.71 -12.01
C GLU A 258 19.65 14.65 -11.16
N VAL A 259 19.54 14.90 -9.86
CA VAL A 259 18.84 14.01 -8.91
C VAL A 259 17.92 14.83 -8.00
N ASP A 260 16.68 14.40 -7.90
CA ASP A 260 15.70 14.95 -6.97
C ASP A 260 15.30 13.91 -5.93
N PHE A 261 15.30 14.31 -4.65
CA PHE A 261 14.78 13.55 -3.53
C PHE A 261 13.53 14.21 -2.98
N VAL A 262 12.45 13.45 -2.84
CA VAL A 262 11.18 13.91 -2.25
C VAL A 262 10.78 12.99 -1.11
N GLY A 263 10.47 13.57 0.04
CA GLY A 263 9.98 12.88 1.22
C GLY A 263 10.58 13.41 2.51
N ASP A 264 10.08 12.87 3.63
CA ASP A 264 10.53 13.17 4.99
C ASP A 264 10.70 11.88 5.79
N GLY A 265 11.46 11.94 6.86
CA GLY A 265 11.71 10.81 7.74
C GLY A 265 12.99 10.95 8.54
N SER A 266 13.31 9.91 9.28
CA SER A 266 14.44 9.91 10.23
C SER A 266 15.80 10.09 9.56
N GLU A 267 15.96 9.70 8.29
CA GLU A 267 17.21 9.85 7.53
C GLU A 267 17.32 11.16 6.73
N LEU A 268 16.29 12.02 6.71
CA LEU A 268 16.34 13.28 5.98
C LEU A 268 17.50 14.20 6.39
N PRO A 269 17.84 14.36 7.68
CA PRO A 269 19.00 15.18 8.06
C PRO A 269 20.32 14.64 7.50
N ALA A 270 20.53 13.32 7.53
CA ALA A 270 21.72 12.68 6.98
C ALA A 270 21.75 12.79 5.44
N LEU A 271 20.60 12.63 4.77
CA LEU A 271 20.48 12.81 3.33
C LEU A 271 20.86 14.24 2.90
N ARG A 272 20.37 15.25 3.62
CA ARG A 272 20.74 16.65 3.35
C ARG A 272 22.24 16.91 3.53
N ALA A 273 22.83 16.32 4.57
CA ALA A 273 24.27 16.43 4.80
C ALA A 273 25.11 15.75 3.69
N LEU A 274 24.65 14.62 3.14
CA LEU A 274 25.30 13.97 1.99
C LEU A 274 25.15 14.79 0.70
N ALA A 275 23.99 15.41 0.49
CA ALA A 275 23.71 16.21 -0.70
C ALA A 275 24.42 17.57 -0.69
N ASP A 276 24.89 18.02 0.48
CA ASP A 276 25.58 19.31 0.61
C ASP A 276 26.86 19.35 -0.23
N GLY A 277 27.04 20.46 -0.97
CA GLY A 277 28.16 20.61 -1.90
C GLY A 277 27.98 19.94 -3.28
N HIS A 278 26.84 19.25 -3.52
CA HIS A 278 26.52 18.64 -4.82
C HIS A 278 25.36 19.40 -5.50
N PRO A 279 25.64 20.38 -6.39
CA PRO A 279 24.62 21.24 -6.99
C PRO A 279 23.61 20.49 -7.86
N ASN A 280 23.96 19.30 -8.35
CA ASN A 280 23.10 18.45 -9.15
C ASN A 280 22.12 17.60 -8.29
N ILE A 281 22.21 17.65 -6.95
CA ILE A 281 21.33 16.91 -6.05
C ILE A 281 20.44 17.90 -5.30
N ARG A 282 19.12 17.72 -5.42
CA ARG A 282 18.12 18.55 -4.72
C ARG A 282 17.33 17.69 -3.75
N VAL A 283 17.17 18.18 -2.52
CA VAL A 283 16.40 17.52 -1.44
C VAL A 283 15.22 18.42 -1.06
N HIS A 284 14.05 18.12 -1.61
CA HIS A 284 12.85 18.97 -1.50
C HIS A 284 12.14 18.85 -0.14
N GLY A 285 12.25 17.69 0.53
CA GLY A 285 11.40 17.39 1.69
C GLY A 285 10.00 16.92 1.26
N VAL A 286 8.97 17.20 2.07
CA VAL A 286 7.57 16.86 1.76
C VAL A 286 7.04 17.77 0.66
N MET A 287 6.38 17.18 -0.31
CA MET A 287 5.66 17.88 -1.38
C MET A 287 4.21 17.40 -1.45
N ASP A 288 3.32 18.20 -1.98
CA ASP A 288 1.98 17.73 -2.31
C ASP A 288 1.99 16.76 -3.50
N HIS A 289 0.92 15.96 -3.64
CA HIS A 289 0.87 14.90 -4.61
C HIS A 289 0.96 15.40 -6.07
N ASP A 290 0.33 16.54 -6.38
CA ASP A 290 0.36 17.10 -7.73
C ASP A 290 1.77 17.57 -8.10
N ALA A 291 2.50 18.18 -7.15
CA ALA A 291 3.90 18.57 -7.34
C ALA A 291 4.82 17.35 -7.49
N VAL A 292 4.53 16.23 -6.82
CA VAL A 292 5.25 14.95 -7.03
C VAL A 292 5.03 14.44 -8.44
N LEU A 293 3.79 14.47 -8.94
CA LEU A 293 3.49 14.07 -10.32
C LEU A 293 4.18 14.98 -11.35
N ASP A 294 4.30 16.28 -11.06
CA ASP A 294 5.06 17.22 -11.89
C ASP A 294 6.54 16.85 -11.97
N LEU A 295 7.14 16.45 -10.84
CA LEU A 295 8.52 15.97 -10.82
C LEU A 295 8.68 14.62 -11.55
N ILE A 296 7.73 13.71 -11.41
CA ILE A 296 7.73 12.46 -12.18
C ILE A 296 7.71 12.79 -13.70
N ASP A 297 6.83 13.70 -14.13
CA ASP A 297 6.76 14.12 -15.53
C ASP A 297 8.04 14.80 -16.01
N ALA A 298 8.74 15.53 -15.15
CA ALA A 298 9.99 16.19 -15.46
C ALA A 298 11.20 15.24 -15.42
N SER A 299 11.10 14.09 -14.76
CA SER A 299 12.19 13.13 -14.61
C SER A 299 12.35 12.22 -15.84
N SER A 300 13.54 11.67 -16.02
CA SER A 300 13.84 10.65 -17.03
C SER A 300 13.57 9.23 -16.50
N ALA A 301 13.80 9.00 -15.22
CA ALA A 301 13.48 7.75 -14.55
C ALA A 301 13.22 7.99 -13.06
N VAL A 302 12.44 7.10 -12.46
CA VAL A 302 12.21 7.05 -11.01
C VAL A 302 13.09 5.96 -10.40
N VAL A 303 13.58 6.18 -9.18
CA VAL A 303 14.48 5.25 -8.49
C VAL A 303 13.81 4.71 -7.24
N LEU A 304 13.83 3.38 -7.07
CA LEU A 304 13.32 2.67 -5.91
C LEU A 304 14.41 1.79 -5.29
N THR A 305 14.83 2.12 -4.09
CA THR A 305 15.97 1.47 -3.43
C THR A 305 15.62 0.49 -2.32
N SER A 306 14.37 0.37 -1.94
CA SER A 306 13.90 -0.60 -0.93
C SER A 306 14.15 -2.05 -1.37
N VAL A 307 14.44 -2.93 -0.37
CA VAL A 307 14.66 -4.36 -0.60
C VAL A 307 13.94 -5.16 0.49
N GLY A 308 13.10 -6.12 0.07
CA GLY A 308 12.40 -7.03 0.97
C GLY A 308 11.35 -6.38 1.89
N PHE A 309 10.92 -5.17 1.58
CA PHE A 309 9.98 -4.39 2.37
C PHE A 309 8.68 -4.10 1.60
N ASP A 310 8.79 -3.67 0.36
CA ASP A 310 7.63 -3.26 -0.42
C ASP A 310 6.85 -4.45 -0.99
N ASN A 311 5.55 -4.29 -1.02
CA ASN A 311 4.65 -5.20 -1.71
C ASN A 311 4.45 -4.73 -3.16
N GLN A 312 3.65 -3.67 -3.32
CA GLN A 312 3.50 -2.94 -4.58
C GLN A 312 3.63 -1.45 -4.27
N PRO A 313 4.82 -0.86 -4.46
CA PRO A 313 5.03 0.56 -4.23
C PRO A 313 4.17 1.42 -5.17
N MET A 314 3.39 2.34 -4.62
CA MET A 314 2.59 3.28 -5.42
C MET A 314 3.49 4.12 -6.35
N THR A 315 4.71 4.42 -5.93
CA THR A 315 5.70 5.14 -6.75
C THR A 315 5.99 4.44 -8.07
N ILE A 316 6.03 3.08 -8.12
CA ILE A 316 6.14 2.35 -9.39
C ILE A 316 4.90 2.57 -10.25
N ALA A 317 3.70 2.41 -9.65
CA ALA A 317 2.46 2.57 -10.40
C ALA A 317 2.31 4.00 -10.94
N GLU A 318 2.68 5.01 -10.15
CA GLU A 318 2.69 6.42 -10.57
C GLU A 318 3.70 6.67 -11.70
N ALA A 319 4.95 6.22 -11.55
CA ALA A 319 5.99 6.36 -12.56
C ALA A 319 5.59 5.72 -13.90
N VAL A 320 5.17 4.46 -13.85
CA VAL A 320 4.77 3.69 -15.04
C VAL A 320 3.54 4.30 -15.70
N SER A 321 2.55 4.75 -14.90
CA SER A 321 1.36 5.44 -15.44
C SER A 321 1.70 6.80 -16.09
N ARG A 322 2.84 7.38 -15.75
CA ARG A 322 3.38 8.62 -16.36
C ARG A 322 4.42 8.33 -17.45
N PHE A 323 4.56 7.07 -17.86
CA PHE A 323 5.51 6.58 -18.87
C PHE A 323 6.98 6.86 -18.50
N ARG A 324 7.30 6.70 -17.21
CA ARG A 324 8.67 6.79 -16.70
C ARG A 324 9.18 5.41 -16.33
N GLY A 325 10.42 5.12 -16.79
CA GLY A 325 11.13 3.93 -16.38
C GLY A 325 11.47 3.95 -14.88
N VAL A 326 11.73 2.79 -14.33
CA VAL A 326 12.05 2.62 -12.91
C VAL A 326 13.37 1.88 -12.75
N LEU A 327 14.38 2.53 -12.17
CA LEU A 327 15.58 1.86 -11.64
C LEU A 327 15.25 1.30 -10.27
N TYR A 328 15.43 -0.01 -10.04
CA TYR A 328 15.05 -0.65 -8.80
C TYR A 328 16.05 -1.72 -8.34
N CYS A 329 15.98 -2.11 -7.05
CA CYS A 329 16.94 -3.01 -6.41
C CYS A 329 16.36 -4.36 -5.99
N ASP A 330 15.04 -4.47 -5.80
CA ASP A 330 14.43 -5.70 -5.31
C ASP A 330 13.90 -6.56 -6.47
N PRO A 331 14.54 -7.71 -6.77
CA PRO A 331 14.11 -8.58 -7.87
C PRO A 331 12.74 -9.24 -7.65
N LYS A 332 12.14 -9.13 -6.44
CA LYS A 332 10.79 -9.62 -6.18
C LYS A 332 9.71 -8.72 -6.76
N LEU A 333 10.01 -7.45 -7.00
CA LEU A 333 9.08 -6.51 -7.61
C LEU A 333 8.99 -6.78 -9.11
N SER A 334 7.78 -6.98 -9.59
CA SER A 334 7.54 -7.33 -11.01
C SER A 334 6.39 -6.56 -11.63
N GLU A 335 5.42 -6.10 -10.82
CA GLU A 335 4.24 -5.44 -11.32
C GLU A 335 4.57 -4.10 -11.98
N GLY A 336 4.31 -4.03 -13.30
CA GLY A 336 4.61 -2.86 -14.14
C GLY A 336 6.09 -2.66 -14.47
N LEU A 337 6.95 -3.66 -14.21
CA LEU A 337 8.38 -3.56 -14.41
C LEU A 337 8.93 -4.49 -15.53
N GLN A 338 8.05 -5.17 -16.26
CA GLN A 338 8.45 -6.12 -17.31
C GLN A 338 9.22 -5.46 -18.42
N ARG A 339 8.84 -4.22 -18.78
CA ARG A 339 9.47 -3.40 -19.83
C ARG A 339 9.94 -2.05 -19.30
N ALA A 340 9.29 -1.55 -18.22
CA ALA A 340 9.63 -0.28 -17.60
C ALA A 340 10.76 -0.39 -16.58
N GLY A 341 11.14 -1.59 -16.16
CA GLY A 341 12.07 -1.80 -15.06
C GLY A 341 13.52 -1.95 -15.50
N PHE A 342 14.44 -1.30 -14.78
CA PHE A 342 15.88 -1.49 -14.87
C PHE A 342 16.39 -1.97 -13.51
N LEU A 343 16.65 -3.27 -13.38
CA LEU A 343 17.11 -3.88 -12.13
C LEU A 343 18.61 -3.70 -11.96
N SER A 344 19.04 -3.12 -10.82
CA SER A 344 20.47 -3.07 -10.50
C SER A 344 21.05 -4.47 -10.23
N ALA A 345 22.27 -4.72 -10.64
CA ALA A 345 22.92 -6.03 -10.48
C ALA A 345 23.06 -6.44 -9.01
N THR A 346 23.35 -5.49 -8.15
CA THR A 346 23.33 -5.63 -6.68
C THR A 346 22.61 -4.47 -6.03
N ALA A 347 22.09 -4.69 -4.84
CA ALA A 347 21.31 -3.67 -4.14
C ALA A 347 22.17 -2.71 -3.28
N ASP A 348 23.49 -2.81 -3.33
CA ASP A 348 24.40 -1.90 -2.64
C ASP A 348 24.69 -0.63 -3.45
N ALA A 349 25.40 0.32 -2.85
CA ALA A 349 25.74 1.58 -3.53
C ALA A 349 26.56 1.35 -4.80
N ALA A 350 27.44 0.35 -4.84
CA ALA A 350 28.29 0.08 -6.02
C ALA A 350 27.45 -0.40 -7.22
N GLY A 351 26.57 -1.40 -7.02
CA GLY A 351 25.70 -1.88 -8.09
C GLY A 351 24.70 -0.81 -8.56
N LEU A 352 24.19 0.03 -7.65
CA LEU A 352 23.37 1.18 -8.00
C LEU A 352 24.17 2.21 -8.81
N THR A 353 25.43 2.51 -8.43
CA THR A 353 26.30 3.42 -9.20
C THR A 353 26.44 2.95 -10.62
N ASP A 354 26.79 1.66 -10.81
CA ASP A 354 26.98 1.09 -12.15
C ASP A 354 25.68 1.18 -12.97
N ALA A 355 24.55 0.84 -12.38
CA ALA A 355 23.23 0.95 -13.00
C ALA A 355 22.86 2.39 -13.38
N ILE A 356 23.13 3.36 -12.51
CA ILE A 356 22.91 4.79 -12.81
C ILE A 356 23.79 5.22 -13.99
N VAL A 357 25.09 4.92 -13.95
CA VAL A 357 26.02 5.28 -15.02
C VAL A 357 25.54 4.69 -16.36
N GLU A 358 25.21 3.40 -16.39
CA GLU A 358 24.68 2.75 -17.59
C GLU A 358 23.42 3.44 -18.10
N LEU A 359 22.47 3.75 -17.21
CA LEU A 359 21.20 4.36 -17.56
C LEU A 359 21.36 5.78 -18.12
N VAL A 360 22.15 6.64 -17.46
CA VAL A 360 22.27 8.06 -17.85
C VAL A 360 23.22 8.28 -19.03
N THR A 361 24.12 7.32 -19.33
CA THR A 361 25.00 7.39 -20.50
C THR A 361 24.45 6.69 -21.73
N SER A 362 23.28 6.02 -21.61
CA SER A 362 22.63 5.33 -22.71
C SER A 362 21.27 5.96 -23.06
N PRO A 363 21.21 6.91 -24.01
CA PRO A 363 19.95 7.50 -24.47
C PRO A 363 18.92 6.44 -24.92
N THR A 364 19.38 5.34 -25.48
CA THR A 364 18.54 4.24 -25.94
C THR A 364 17.84 3.57 -24.78
N HIS A 365 18.53 3.28 -23.67
CA HIS A 365 17.92 2.65 -22.49
C HIS A 365 16.81 3.53 -21.87
N LEU A 366 17.04 4.83 -21.71
CA LEU A 366 16.01 5.75 -21.21
C LEU A 366 14.77 5.76 -22.11
N ALA A 367 14.98 5.82 -23.44
CA ALA A 367 13.87 5.82 -24.39
C ALA A 367 13.09 4.49 -24.36
N GLU A 368 13.79 3.36 -24.31
CA GLU A 368 13.20 2.02 -24.25
C GLU A 368 12.40 1.82 -22.96
N LEU A 369 12.93 2.23 -21.80
CA LEU A 369 12.23 2.15 -20.53
C LEU A 369 10.96 3.02 -20.53
N SER A 370 11.01 4.22 -21.11
CA SER A 370 9.84 5.09 -21.22
C SER A 370 8.77 4.50 -22.17
N ALA A 371 9.18 3.93 -23.28
CA ALA A 371 8.25 3.21 -24.17
C ALA A 371 7.68 1.96 -23.50
N GLY A 372 8.51 1.21 -22.77
CA GLY A 372 8.11 0.07 -21.97
C GLY A 372 7.11 0.43 -20.88
N ALA A 373 7.32 1.57 -20.20
CA ALA A 373 6.40 2.07 -19.20
C ALA A 373 5.02 2.40 -19.79
N ARG A 374 4.98 2.97 -20.99
CA ARG A 374 3.70 3.16 -21.70
C ARG A 374 2.98 1.83 -21.95
N ASP A 375 3.70 0.80 -22.37
CA ASP A 375 3.12 -0.51 -22.65
C ASP A 375 2.67 -1.23 -21.35
N ASP A 376 3.42 -1.09 -20.26
CA ASP A 376 3.11 -1.68 -18.94
C ASP A 376 2.02 -0.90 -18.18
N SER A 377 1.76 0.36 -18.52
CA SER A 377 0.88 1.28 -17.76
C SER A 377 -0.58 0.79 -17.68
N ALA A 378 -1.05 0.03 -18.67
CA ALA A 378 -2.39 -0.52 -18.68
C ALA A 378 -2.69 -1.37 -17.42
N MET A 379 -1.66 -2.00 -16.84
CA MET A 379 -1.79 -2.82 -15.62
C MET A 379 -2.37 -2.04 -14.44
N PHE A 380 -2.06 -0.75 -14.34
CA PHE A 380 -2.49 0.15 -13.27
C PHE A 380 -3.71 1.00 -13.63
N SER A 381 -4.32 0.77 -14.81
CA SER A 381 -5.48 1.55 -15.21
C SER A 381 -6.69 1.25 -14.32
N ALA A 382 -7.51 2.29 -14.07
CA ALA A 382 -8.76 2.17 -13.34
C ALA A 382 -9.69 1.11 -13.93
N GLY A 383 -9.76 1.02 -15.28
CA GLY A 383 -10.60 0.05 -15.98
C GLY A 383 -10.19 -1.39 -15.69
N GLN A 384 -8.90 -1.72 -15.79
CA GLN A 384 -8.40 -3.06 -15.47
C GLN A 384 -8.56 -3.42 -14.00
N TYR A 385 -8.36 -2.46 -13.10
CA TYR A 385 -8.62 -2.68 -11.68
C TYR A 385 -10.09 -3.04 -11.43
N VAL A 386 -11.01 -2.24 -11.99
CA VAL A 386 -12.45 -2.46 -11.80
C VAL A 386 -12.87 -3.83 -12.33
N GLU A 387 -12.44 -4.21 -13.53
CA GLU A 387 -12.71 -5.54 -14.09
C GLU A 387 -12.27 -6.65 -13.12
N ARG A 388 -11.00 -6.65 -12.72
CA ARG A 388 -10.44 -7.68 -11.85
C ARG A 388 -11.07 -7.70 -10.45
N ILE A 389 -11.35 -6.55 -9.87
CA ILE A 389 -11.91 -6.52 -8.52
C ILE A 389 -13.39 -6.94 -8.49
N LEU A 390 -14.15 -6.70 -9.56
CA LEU A 390 -15.50 -7.21 -9.69
C LEU A 390 -15.54 -8.74 -9.82
N ASP A 391 -14.57 -9.33 -10.52
CA ASP A 391 -14.40 -10.78 -10.56
C ASP A 391 -14.11 -11.34 -9.16
N VAL A 392 -13.24 -10.67 -8.40
CA VAL A 392 -12.95 -11.01 -7.00
C VAL A 392 -14.22 -10.93 -6.13
N TYR A 393 -15.03 -9.90 -6.28
CA TYR A 393 -16.29 -9.79 -5.52
C TYR A 393 -17.28 -10.91 -5.88
N SER A 394 -17.32 -11.29 -7.14
CA SER A 394 -18.13 -12.41 -7.61
C SER A 394 -17.63 -13.75 -7.04
N GLU A 395 -16.31 -13.97 -7.02
CA GLU A 395 -15.67 -15.13 -6.41
C GLU A 395 -15.92 -15.18 -4.90
N ALA A 396 -15.84 -14.03 -4.21
CA ALA A 396 -16.11 -13.93 -2.78
C ALA A 396 -17.57 -14.33 -2.46
N ALA A 397 -18.53 -13.90 -3.26
CA ALA A 397 -19.92 -14.29 -3.10
C ALA A 397 -20.12 -15.80 -3.30
N ALA A 398 -19.46 -16.40 -4.29
CA ALA A 398 -19.52 -17.85 -4.54
C ALA A 398 -18.83 -18.64 -3.43
N THR A 399 -17.67 -18.19 -2.95
CA THR A 399 -16.93 -18.82 -1.85
C THR A 399 -17.75 -18.78 -0.56
N PHE A 400 -18.31 -17.62 -0.21
CA PHE A 400 -19.17 -17.46 0.95
C PHE A 400 -20.39 -18.38 0.89
N ALA A 401 -21.05 -18.48 -0.27
CA ALA A 401 -22.21 -19.35 -0.44
C ALA A 401 -21.87 -20.84 -0.28
N SER A 402 -20.67 -21.27 -0.69
CA SER A 402 -20.24 -22.67 -0.60
C SER A 402 -19.68 -23.05 0.78
N HIS A 403 -19.13 -22.08 1.53
CA HIS A 403 -18.53 -22.30 2.84
C HIS A 403 -18.98 -21.20 3.84
N PRO A 404 -20.27 -21.13 4.18
CA PRO A 404 -20.71 -20.11 5.11
C PRO A 404 -19.97 -20.26 6.44
N PRO A 405 -19.41 -19.18 6.98
CA PRO A 405 -18.71 -19.24 8.26
C PRO A 405 -19.65 -19.76 9.33
N VAL A 406 -19.14 -20.63 10.20
CA VAL A 406 -19.92 -21.13 11.36
C VAL A 406 -20.40 -19.93 12.16
N ALA A 407 -21.70 -19.70 12.18
CA ALA A 407 -22.31 -18.56 12.84
C ALA A 407 -21.83 -18.49 14.30
N PRO A 408 -21.20 -17.39 14.76
CA PRO A 408 -21.09 -17.13 16.19
C PRO A 408 -22.53 -17.05 16.72
N GLY A 409 -22.85 -17.83 17.76
CA GLY A 409 -24.21 -18.05 18.25
C GLY A 409 -25.06 -16.77 18.18
N ARG A 410 -26.22 -16.88 17.58
CA ARG A 410 -27.18 -15.83 17.15
C ARG A 410 -27.01 -14.50 17.87
N LEU A 411 -26.34 -13.54 17.24
CA LEU A 411 -26.50 -12.12 17.57
C LEU A 411 -27.97 -11.76 17.26
N ARG A 412 -28.81 -11.64 18.32
CA ARG A 412 -30.15 -11.06 18.18
C ARG A 412 -29.96 -9.58 17.88
N ILE A 413 -30.08 -9.19 16.63
CA ILE A 413 -30.25 -7.78 16.26
C ILE A 413 -31.68 -7.43 16.70
N PRO A 414 -31.89 -6.47 17.62
CA PRO A 414 -33.27 -6.12 17.99
C PRO A 414 -33.98 -5.52 16.78
N PRO A 415 -35.24 -5.87 16.51
CA PRO A 415 -36.01 -5.20 15.50
C PRO A 415 -36.19 -3.73 15.93
N HIS A 416 -36.03 -2.85 14.97
CA HIS A 416 -36.15 -1.40 15.02
C HIS A 416 -36.92 -0.80 16.21
N ALA A 417 -36.25 0.07 17.00
CA ALA A 417 -36.87 1.11 17.80
C ALA A 417 -36.57 2.46 17.14
#